data_46ff927c68e9d7978ae55c3a2b506361
#
_entry.id   46ff927c68e9d7978ae55c3a2b506361
#
_cell.length_a   1.000
_cell.length_b   1.000
_cell.length_c   1.000
_cell.angle_alpha   90.00
_cell.angle_beta   90.00
_cell.angle_gamma   90.00
#
_symmetry.space_group_name_H-M   'P 1'
#
loop_
_entity.id
_entity.type
_entity.pdbx_description
1 polymer ?
#
loop_
_entity_poly.entity_id
_entity_poly.type
_entity_poly.pdbx_seq_one_letter_code
_entity_poly.pdbx_strand_id
1 'polypeptide(L)'
;ALGITLAVYATVAVAVLAVLGPEQLAGAAAPLAEAVKSAGAGGLEPAVRVGAAAAALGALLSLILGVSRTILAMARDGNLPTGLAAVHPRFGVPHRAELTVGAVVAVLVAVVDIRGAIGFSSLTVLVYYAIANAAAWTLGRRAIPAAGFAGCLLLAGFLPLGSVLTGFAVLALGAGIYAIGRSR
;
A
#
# COMPACT_ATOMS: atom_id res chain seq x y z
N ALA A 1 12.78 0.61 16.04
CA ALA A 1 11.93 -0.14 15.10
C ALA A 1 12.38 0.02 13.65
N LEU A 2 12.45 1.24 13.10
CA LEU A 2 12.70 1.48 11.66
C LEU A 2 14.05 0.91 11.15
N GLY A 3 15.14 1.08 11.92
CA GLY A 3 16.46 0.56 11.56
C GLY A 3 16.50 -0.96 11.50
N ILE A 4 15.83 -1.64 12.44
CA ILE A 4 15.75 -3.10 12.46
C ILE A 4 14.96 -3.60 11.25
N THR A 5 13.82 -2.98 10.96
CA THR A 5 12.99 -3.32 9.80
C THR A 5 13.77 -3.15 8.49
N LEU A 6 14.48 -2.03 8.34
CA LEU A 6 15.31 -1.77 7.17
C LEU A 6 16.43 -2.80 7.02
N ALA A 7 17.12 -3.14 8.11
CA ALA A 7 18.18 -4.15 8.11
C ALA A 7 17.65 -5.53 7.69
N VAL A 8 16.49 -5.94 8.25
CA VAL A 8 15.85 -7.21 7.88
C VAL A 8 15.46 -7.23 6.41
N TYR A 9 14.81 -6.18 5.90
CA TYR A 9 14.41 -6.12 4.50
C TYR A 9 15.61 -6.11 3.56
N ALA A 10 16.66 -5.34 3.87
CA ALA A 10 17.88 -5.32 3.08
C ALA A 10 18.55 -6.70 3.05
N THR A 11 18.66 -7.35 4.21
CA THR A 11 19.27 -8.69 4.30
C THR A 11 18.48 -9.73 3.49
N VAL A 12 17.16 -9.74 3.62
CA VAL A 12 16.29 -10.65 2.86
C VAL A 12 16.39 -10.37 1.36
N ALA A 13 16.35 -9.10 0.95
CA ALA A 13 16.44 -8.72 -0.46
C ALA A 13 17.79 -9.15 -1.07
N VAL A 14 18.90 -8.91 -0.37
CA VAL A 14 20.23 -9.33 -0.81
C VAL A 14 20.33 -10.87 -0.85
N ALA A 15 19.83 -11.57 0.14
CA ALA A 15 19.85 -13.04 0.18
C ALA A 15 19.06 -13.65 -1.00
N VAL A 16 17.86 -13.15 -1.26
CA VAL A 16 17.02 -13.63 -2.36
C VAL A 16 17.67 -13.35 -3.71
N LEU A 17 18.22 -12.15 -3.88
CA LEU A 17 18.93 -11.77 -5.11
C LEU A 17 20.19 -12.62 -5.33
N ALA A 18 20.93 -12.91 -4.26
CA ALA A 18 22.14 -13.75 -4.33
C ALA A 18 21.82 -15.21 -4.71
N VAL A 19 20.68 -15.73 -4.26
CA VAL A 19 20.27 -17.12 -4.51
C VAL A 19 19.63 -17.29 -5.89
N LEU A 20 18.71 -16.40 -6.29
CA LEU A 20 17.96 -16.53 -7.55
C LEU A 20 18.66 -15.83 -8.73
N GLY A 21 19.44 -14.81 -8.46
CA GLY A 21 19.93 -13.91 -9.51
C GLY A 21 18.83 -12.98 -10.05
N PRO A 22 19.21 -11.95 -10.83
CA PRO A 22 18.27 -10.93 -11.30
C PRO A 22 17.21 -11.45 -12.27
N GLU A 23 17.57 -12.38 -13.14
CA GLU A 23 16.67 -12.90 -14.19
C GLU A 23 15.55 -13.77 -13.60
N GLN A 24 15.89 -14.73 -12.72
CA GLN A 24 14.90 -15.57 -12.07
C GLN A 24 14.02 -14.78 -11.12
N LEU A 25 14.62 -13.84 -10.37
CA LEU A 25 13.88 -12.97 -9.46
C LEU A 25 12.85 -12.10 -10.20
N ALA A 26 13.17 -11.60 -11.38
CA ALA A 26 12.24 -10.80 -12.20
C ALA A 26 11.00 -11.59 -12.65
N GLY A 27 11.15 -12.90 -12.86
CA GLY A 27 10.05 -13.81 -13.25
C GLY A 27 9.32 -14.46 -12.08
N ALA A 28 9.88 -14.41 -10.86
CA ALA A 28 9.38 -15.15 -9.71
C ALA A 28 8.00 -14.64 -9.24
N ALA A 29 7.04 -15.56 -9.11
CA ALA A 29 5.74 -15.28 -8.53
C ALA A 29 5.78 -15.32 -6.99
N ALA A 30 6.67 -16.11 -6.40
CA ALA A 30 6.86 -16.27 -4.98
C ALA A 30 8.37 -16.29 -4.62
N PRO A 31 9.08 -15.15 -4.69
CA PRO A 31 10.54 -15.09 -4.62
C PRO A 31 11.16 -15.80 -3.41
N LEU A 32 10.57 -15.65 -2.23
CA LEU A 32 11.07 -16.30 -1.01
C LEU A 32 10.94 -17.82 -1.05
N ALA A 33 9.82 -18.33 -1.56
CA ALA A 33 9.59 -19.77 -1.67
C ALA A 33 10.52 -20.39 -2.73
N GLU A 34 10.72 -19.68 -3.84
CA GLU A 34 11.63 -20.10 -4.90
C GLU A 34 13.09 -20.07 -4.44
N ALA A 35 13.50 -19.04 -3.68
CA ALA A 35 14.85 -18.95 -3.12
C ALA A 35 15.16 -20.11 -2.15
N VAL A 36 14.23 -20.45 -1.27
CA VAL A 36 14.38 -21.58 -0.33
C VAL A 36 14.51 -22.89 -1.08
N LYS A 37 13.73 -23.10 -2.15
CA LYS A 37 13.82 -24.26 -3.01
C LYS A 37 15.17 -24.35 -3.74
N SER A 38 15.62 -23.24 -4.31
CA SER A 38 16.91 -23.16 -5.03
C SER A 38 18.11 -23.33 -4.11
N ALA A 39 17.99 -22.94 -2.85
CA ALA A 39 19.01 -23.15 -1.81
C ALA A 39 19.07 -24.59 -1.28
N GLY A 40 18.31 -25.53 -1.86
CA GLY A 40 18.29 -26.94 -1.43
C GLY A 40 17.42 -27.21 -0.18
N ALA A 41 16.73 -26.21 0.35
CA ALA A 41 15.89 -26.34 1.54
C ALA A 41 14.39 -26.46 1.19
N GLY A 42 14.05 -27.17 0.10
CA GLY A 42 12.68 -27.27 -0.42
C GLY A 42 11.63 -27.77 0.59
N GLY A 43 12.04 -28.54 1.60
CA GLY A 43 11.17 -28.93 2.70
C GLY A 43 10.59 -27.77 3.53
N LEU A 44 11.21 -26.60 3.50
CA LEU A 44 10.74 -25.39 4.20
C LEU A 44 9.77 -24.55 3.34
N GLU A 45 9.60 -24.84 2.05
CA GLU A 45 8.72 -24.10 1.16
C GLU A 45 7.27 -23.96 1.70
N PRO A 46 6.61 -25.02 2.21
CA PRO A 46 5.28 -24.90 2.79
C PRO A 46 5.24 -23.94 3.99
N ALA A 47 6.25 -23.99 4.85
CA ALA A 47 6.33 -23.08 6.00
C ALA A 47 6.47 -21.62 5.58
N VAL A 48 7.30 -21.34 4.56
CA VAL A 48 7.45 -19.98 3.99
C VAL A 48 6.12 -19.49 3.39
N ARG A 49 5.40 -20.34 2.65
CA ARG A 49 4.10 -20.00 2.06
C ARG A 49 3.04 -19.70 3.12
N VAL A 50 2.95 -20.52 4.16
CA VAL A 50 2.03 -20.32 5.29
C VAL A 50 2.39 -19.03 6.04
N GLY A 51 3.68 -18.80 6.31
CA GLY A 51 4.15 -17.58 6.96
C GLY A 51 3.83 -16.32 6.14
N ALA A 52 4.04 -16.38 4.81
CA ALA A 52 3.69 -15.28 3.91
C ALA A 52 2.18 -15.01 3.90
N ALA A 53 1.35 -16.05 3.85
CA ALA A 53 -0.09 -15.91 3.91
C ALA A 53 -0.56 -15.29 5.24
N ALA A 54 -0.01 -15.74 6.37
CA ALA A 54 -0.34 -15.19 7.69
C ALA A 54 0.08 -13.72 7.80
N ALA A 55 1.27 -13.36 7.30
CA ALA A 55 1.75 -11.97 7.27
C ALA A 55 0.86 -11.08 6.40
N ALA A 56 0.49 -11.56 5.20
CA ALA A 56 -0.40 -10.83 4.30
C ALA A 56 -1.78 -10.61 4.91
N LEU A 57 -2.36 -11.62 5.57
CA LEU A 57 -3.65 -11.50 6.25
C LEU A 57 -3.58 -10.51 7.43
N GLY A 58 -2.50 -10.53 8.21
CA GLY A 58 -2.29 -9.57 9.30
C GLY A 58 -2.17 -8.13 8.79
N ALA A 59 -1.43 -7.91 7.70
CA ALA A 59 -1.30 -6.62 7.06
C ALA A 59 -2.66 -6.15 6.50
N LEU A 60 -3.40 -7.03 5.81
CA LEU A 60 -4.72 -6.74 5.26
C LEU A 60 -5.70 -6.31 6.36
N LEU A 61 -5.75 -7.05 7.47
CA LEU A 61 -6.60 -6.71 8.61
C LEU A 61 -6.28 -5.32 9.16
N SER A 62 -5.00 -5.03 9.36
CA SER A 62 -4.54 -3.73 9.85
C SER A 62 -4.92 -2.58 8.92
N LEU A 63 -4.79 -2.79 7.61
CA LEU A 63 -5.15 -1.80 6.59
C LEU A 63 -6.67 -1.58 6.54
N ILE A 64 -7.48 -2.63 6.57
CA ILE A 64 -8.95 -2.51 6.60
C ILE A 64 -9.38 -1.69 7.82
N LEU A 65 -8.83 -1.97 9.00
CA LEU A 65 -9.11 -1.21 10.22
C LEU A 65 -8.71 0.27 10.12
N GLY A 66 -7.57 0.55 9.50
CA GLY A 66 -7.09 1.93 9.28
C GLY A 66 -7.97 2.70 8.30
N VAL A 67 -8.23 2.11 7.14
CA VAL A 67 -9.03 2.73 6.06
C VAL A 67 -10.49 2.92 6.49
N SER A 68 -11.09 1.93 7.15
CA SER A 68 -12.49 2.03 7.60
C SER A 68 -12.72 3.16 8.62
N ARG A 69 -11.73 3.43 9.48
CA ARG A 69 -11.77 4.58 10.42
C ARG A 69 -11.67 5.91 9.68
N THR A 70 -10.84 5.98 8.65
CA THR A 70 -10.72 7.18 7.79
C THR A 70 -12.05 7.42 7.04
N ILE A 71 -12.66 6.39 6.47
CA ILE A 71 -13.97 6.47 5.83
C ILE A 71 -15.05 6.91 6.81
N LEU A 72 -15.04 6.38 8.03
CA LEU A 72 -15.95 6.80 9.10
C LEU A 72 -15.82 8.30 9.39
N ALA A 73 -14.59 8.80 9.53
CA ALA A 73 -14.33 10.22 9.78
C ALA A 73 -14.83 11.08 8.61
N MET A 74 -14.48 10.73 7.37
CA MET A 74 -14.94 11.43 6.17
C MET A 74 -16.46 11.42 6.00
N ALA A 75 -17.13 10.32 6.39
CA ALA A 75 -18.58 10.23 6.33
C ALA A 75 -19.25 11.10 7.42
N ARG A 76 -18.64 11.23 8.60
CA ARG A 76 -19.10 12.14 9.67
C ARG A 76 -18.92 13.61 9.29
N ASP A 77 -17.86 13.92 8.57
CA ASP A 77 -17.57 15.28 8.08
C ASP A 77 -18.40 15.66 6.83
N GLY A 78 -19.30 14.75 6.35
CA GLY A 78 -20.16 14.98 5.19
C GLY A 78 -19.46 14.83 3.83
N ASN A 79 -18.20 14.39 3.80
CA ASN A 79 -17.45 14.16 2.56
C ASN A 79 -17.76 12.82 1.88
N LEU A 80 -18.42 11.90 2.60
CA LEU A 80 -18.89 10.60 2.11
C LEU A 80 -20.34 10.35 2.53
N PRO A 81 -21.05 9.40 1.91
CA PRO A 81 -22.42 9.07 2.27
C PRO A 81 -22.55 8.76 3.77
N THR A 82 -23.52 9.40 4.42
CA THR A 82 -23.76 9.30 5.87
C THR A 82 -24.03 7.88 6.36
N GLY A 83 -24.51 7.00 5.47
CA GLY A 83 -24.66 5.57 5.76
C GLY A 83 -23.39 4.86 6.18
N LEU A 84 -22.21 5.36 5.76
CA LEU A 84 -20.89 4.83 6.15
C LEU A 84 -20.45 5.30 7.54
N ALA A 85 -21.13 6.30 8.12
CA ALA A 85 -20.86 6.77 9.48
C ALA A 85 -21.45 5.86 10.58
N ALA A 86 -22.13 4.77 10.20
CA ALA A 86 -22.76 3.86 11.13
C ALA A 86 -21.72 3.03 11.91
N VAL A 87 -21.82 3.08 13.23
CA VAL A 87 -21.01 2.28 14.16
C VAL A 87 -21.89 1.16 14.73
N HIS A 88 -21.34 -0.06 14.80
CA HIS A 88 -22.07 -1.20 15.34
C HIS A 88 -22.30 -1.03 16.84
N PRO A 89 -23.57 -1.10 17.34
CA PRO A 89 -23.89 -0.75 18.72
C PRO A 89 -23.23 -1.66 19.77
N ARG A 90 -22.99 -2.93 19.42
CA ARG A 90 -22.38 -3.91 20.35
C ARG A 90 -20.84 -3.90 20.30
N PHE A 91 -20.26 -3.75 19.10
CA PHE A 91 -18.81 -3.93 18.91
C PHE A 91 -18.05 -2.61 18.79
N GLY A 92 -18.73 -1.47 18.63
CA GLY A 92 -18.10 -0.16 18.50
C GLY A 92 -17.26 0.03 17.25
N VAL A 93 -17.43 -0.82 16.22
CA VAL A 93 -16.67 -0.80 14.96
C VAL A 93 -17.49 -0.18 13.82
N PRO A 94 -16.87 0.49 12.85
CA PRO A 94 -17.53 1.06 11.68
C PRO A 94 -17.89 -0.03 10.65
N HIS A 95 -18.75 -0.96 11.01
CA HIS A 95 -19.04 -2.19 10.26
C HIS A 95 -19.44 -1.96 8.81
N ARG A 96 -20.17 -0.87 8.50
CA ARG A 96 -20.52 -0.55 7.10
C ARG A 96 -19.33 -0.08 6.30
N ALA A 97 -18.45 0.72 6.88
CA ALA A 97 -17.20 1.14 6.25
C ALA A 97 -16.27 -0.08 6.03
N GLU A 98 -16.14 -0.96 7.02
CA GLU A 98 -15.35 -2.19 6.92
C GLU A 98 -15.85 -3.11 5.81
N LEU A 99 -17.16 -3.37 5.76
CA LEU A 99 -17.76 -4.20 4.71
C LEU A 99 -17.59 -3.57 3.32
N THR A 100 -17.73 -2.26 3.22
CA THR A 100 -17.53 -1.55 1.94
C THR A 100 -16.08 -1.66 1.48
N VAL A 101 -15.11 -1.44 2.37
CA VAL A 101 -13.69 -1.60 2.05
C VAL A 101 -13.39 -3.04 1.65
N GLY A 102 -13.87 -4.02 2.41
CA GLY A 102 -13.69 -5.43 2.11
C GLY A 102 -14.27 -5.82 0.75
N ALA A 103 -15.47 -5.35 0.43
CA ALA A 103 -16.10 -5.60 -0.87
C ALA A 103 -15.32 -4.96 -2.03
N VAL A 104 -14.89 -3.71 -1.88
CA VAL A 104 -14.07 -3.03 -2.90
C VAL A 104 -12.75 -3.76 -3.12
N VAL A 105 -12.07 -4.15 -2.04
CA VAL A 105 -10.81 -4.92 -2.14
C VAL A 105 -11.05 -6.27 -2.83
N ALA A 106 -12.11 -6.99 -2.49
CA ALA A 106 -12.45 -8.27 -3.10
C ALA A 106 -12.68 -8.14 -4.62
N VAL A 107 -13.39 -7.10 -5.04
CA VAL A 107 -13.61 -6.80 -6.47
C VAL A 107 -12.29 -6.44 -7.15
N LEU A 108 -11.48 -5.58 -6.54
CA LEU A 108 -10.18 -5.20 -7.11
C LEU A 108 -9.26 -6.39 -7.29
N VAL A 109 -9.17 -7.29 -6.31
CA VAL A 109 -8.36 -8.51 -6.39
C VAL A 109 -8.85 -9.45 -7.51
N ALA A 110 -10.15 -9.45 -7.79
CA ALA A 110 -10.72 -10.28 -8.85
C ALA A 110 -10.44 -9.75 -10.28
N VAL A 111 -10.24 -8.43 -10.44
CA VAL A 111 -10.15 -7.80 -11.77
C VAL A 111 -8.80 -7.14 -12.07
N VAL A 112 -7.99 -6.88 -11.06
CA VAL A 112 -6.69 -6.18 -11.20
C VAL A 112 -5.54 -7.16 -11.03
N ASP A 113 -4.58 -7.13 -11.95
CA ASP A 113 -3.34 -7.89 -11.81
C ASP A 113 -2.52 -7.37 -10.62
N ILE A 114 -1.89 -8.30 -9.87
CA ILE A 114 -1.13 -7.98 -8.65
C ILE A 114 0.03 -7.00 -8.90
N ARG A 115 0.70 -7.10 -10.05
CA ARG A 115 1.80 -6.19 -10.42
C ARG A 115 1.29 -4.77 -10.67
N GLY A 116 0.16 -4.65 -11.34
CA GLY A 116 -0.53 -3.37 -11.54
C GLY A 116 -1.00 -2.76 -10.22
N ALA A 117 -1.56 -3.58 -9.33
CA ALA A 117 -1.98 -3.16 -8.00
C ALA A 117 -0.82 -2.65 -7.14
N ILE A 118 0.34 -3.34 -7.17
CA ILE A 118 1.56 -2.91 -6.47
C ILE A 118 2.05 -1.57 -7.03
N GLY A 119 2.14 -1.42 -8.34
CA GLY A 119 2.59 -0.18 -8.98
C GLY A 119 1.67 1.01 -8.65
N PHE A 120 0.36 0.82 -8.72
CA PHE A 120 -0.63 1.83 -8.35
C PHE A 120 -0.54 2.21 -6.86
N SER A 121 -0.48 1.22 -5.97
CA SER A 121 -0.33 1.44 -4.53
C SER A 121 0.97 2.18 -4.22
N SER A 122 2.08 1.81 -4.85
CA SER A 122 3.37 2.48 -4.68
C SER A 122 3.31 3.95 -5.07
N LEU A 123 2.69 4.29 -6.21
CA LEU A 123 2.51 5.70 -6.60
C LEU A 123 1.70 6.46 -5.57
N THR A 124 0.57 5.90 -5.12
CA THR A 124 -0.32 6.56 -4.15
C THR A 124 0.41 6.87 -2.84
N VAL A 125 1.21 5.92 -2.34
CA VAL A 125 2.04 6.08 -1.15
C VAL A 125 3.12 7.14 -1.36
N LEU A 126 3.79 7.13 -2.52
CA LEU A 126 4.81 8.15 -2.85
C LEU A 126 4.23 9.55 -2.93
N VAL A 127 3.03 9.72 -3.53
CA VAL A 127 2.32 11.01 -3.55
C VAL A 127 1.96 11.46 -2.14
N TYR A 128 1.42 10.56 -1.30
CA TYR A 128 1.13 10.85 0.09
C TYR A 128 2.37 11.33 0.85
N TYR A 129 3.50 10.62 0.72
CA TYR A 129 4.74 11.02 1.37
C TYR A 129 5.35 12.30 0.76
N ALA A 130 5.20 12.53 -0.53
CA ALA A 130 5.62 13.80 -1.15
C ALA A 130 4.85 14.99 -0.55
N ILE A 131 3.53 14.86 -0.40
CA ILE A 131 2.68 15.88 0.26
C ILE A 131 3.09 16.06 1.72
N ALA A 132 3.30 14.98 2.46
CA ALA A 132 3.72 15.03 3.85
C ALA A 132 5.09 15.72 4.02
N ASN A 133 6.06 15.42 3.14
CA ASN A 133 7.36 16.09 3.13
C ASN A 133 7.23 17.57 2.73
N ALA A 134 6.38 17.91 1.75
CA ALA A 134 6.11 19.30 1.38
C ALA A 134 5.49 20.08 2.55
N ALA A 135 4.54 19.47 3.28
CA ALA A 135 3.97 20.07 4.49
C ALA A 135 5.02 20.22 5.61
N ALA A 136 5.88 19.23 5.81
CA ALA A 136 6.95 19.29 6.80
C ALA A 136 8.00 20.38 6.52
N TRP A 137 8.11 20.86 5.28
CA TRP A 137 8.97 21.98 4.92
C TRP A 137 8.66 23.27 5.70
N THR A 138 7.41 23.43 6.10
CA THR A 138 6.97 24.60 6.88
C THR A 138 7.40 24.56 8.34
N LEU A 139 7.90 23.39 8.84
CA LEU A 139 8.24 23.15 10.24
C LEU A 139 9.70 23.48 10.61
N GLY A 140 10.48 24.06 9.71
CA GLY A 140 11.79 24.66 10.00
C GLY A 140 13.02 23.86 9.57
N ARG A 141 13.10 22.54 9.76
CA ARG A 141 14.22 21.71 9.28
C ARG A 141 13.99 21.29 7.84
N ARG A 142 14.60 21.98 6.87
CA ARG A 142 14.31 21.82 5.44
C ARG A 142 15.04 20.65 4.75
N ALA A 143 16.21 20.26 5.26
CA ALA A 143 17.06 19.25 4.57
C ALA A 143 16.39 17.86 4.51
N ILE A 144 15.81 17.39 5.62
CA ILE A 144 15.18 16.06 5.68
C ILE A 144 13.92 15.99 4.79
N PRO A 145 12.96 16.94 4.90
CA PRO A 145 11.82 16.98 4.00
C PRO A 145 12.19 17.13 2.53
N ALA A 146 13.23 17.93 2.21
CA ALA A 146 13.70 18.07 0.83
C ALA A 146 14.22 16.74 0.27
N ALA A 147 15.05 16.04 1.04
CA ALA A 147 15.56 14.72 0.64
C ALA A 147 14.42 13.68 0.51
N GLY A 148 13.45 13.69 1.43
CA GLY A 148 12.28 12.81 1.35
C GLY A 148 11.40 13.11 0.13
N PHE A 149 11.15 14.38 -0.16
CA PHE A 149 10.38 14.80 -1.34
C PHE A 149 11.09 14.42 -2.65
N ALA A 150 12.39 14.71 -2.76
CA ALA A 150 13.20 14.34 -3.92
C ALA A 150 13.25 12.81 -4.10
N GLY A 151 13.40 12.05 -3.01
CA GLY A 151 13.34 10.59 -3.03
C GLY A 151 12.01 10.06 -3.54
N CYS A 152 10.88 10.64 -3.13
CA CYS A 152 9.56 10.26 -3.65
C CYS A 152 9.44 10.49 -5.16
N LEU A 153 9.91 11.64 -5.65
CA LEU A 153 9.88 11.94 -7.08
C LEU A 153 10.80 11.00 -7.90
N LEU A 154 11.99 10.74 -7.38
CA LEU A 154 12.93 9.84 -8.00
C LEU A 154 12.35 8.42 -8.11
N LEU A 155 11.81 7.89 -7.02
CA LEU A 155 11.19 6.55 -7.01
C LEU A 155 9.95 6.50 -7.91
N ALA A 156 9.14 7.55 -7.95
CA ALA A 156 7.98 7.63 -8.85
C ALA A 156 8.38 7.55 -10.33
N GLY A 157 9.55 8.10 -10.69
CA GLY A 157 10.10 8.03 -12.04
C GLY A 157 10.52 6.63 -12.51
N PHE A 158 10.73 5.69 -11.59
CA PHE A 158 11.02 4.29 -11.89
C PHE A 158 9.79 3.39 -11.95
N LEU A 159 8.60 3.92 -11.66
CA LEU A 159 7.37 3.14 -11.74
C LEU A 159 6.94 2.92 -13.20
N PRO A 160 6.27 1.79 -13.49
CA PRO A 160 5.69 1.56 -14.82
C PRO A 160 4.72 2.69 -15.21
N LEU A 161 4.85 3.18 -16.43
CA LEU A 161 4.06 4.31 -16.93
C LEU A 161 2.54 4.09 -16.78
N GLY A 162 2.06 2.85 -16.99
CA GLY A 162 0.67 2.49 -16.78
C GLY A 162 0.19 2.73 -15.35
N SER A 163 0.98 2.38 -14.35
CA SER A 163 0.67 2.62 -12.94
C SER A 163 0.65 4.12 -12.60
N VAL A 164 1.57 4.89 -13.19
CA VAL A 164 1.64 6.34 -13.03
C VAL A 164 0.40 7.01 -13.61
N LEU A 165 0.03 6.68 -14.84
CA LEU A 165 -1.15 7.23 -15.50
C LEU A 165 -2.45 6.88 -14.76
N THR A 166 -2.60 5.61 -14.36
CA THR A 166 -3.78 5.17 -13.60
C THR A 166 -3.88 5.88 -12.26
N GLY A 167 -2.77 6.03 -11.55
CA GLY A 167 -2.74 6.71 -10.26
C GLY A 167 -3.09 8.20 -10.38
N PHE A 168 -2.53 8.90 -11.35
CA PHE A 168 -2.89 10.30 -11.60
C PHE A 168 -4.35 10.45 -12.04
N ALA A 169 -4.89 9.54 -12.85
CA ALA A 169 -6.30 9.56 -13.24
C ALA A 169 -7.23 9.45 -12.02
N VAL A 170 -6.93 8.54 -11.09
CA VAL A 170 -7.71 8.38 -9.85
C VAL A 170 -7.60 9.62 -8.95
N LEU A 171 -6.40 10.20 -8.81
CA LEU A 171 -6.21 11.43 -8.04
C LEU A 171 -6.97 12.61 -8.66
N ALA A 172 -6.94 12.75 -9.98
CA ALA A 172 -7.68 13.80 -10.69
C ALA A 172 -9.20 13.63 -10.55
N LEU A 173 -9.71 12.40 -10.64
CA LEU A 173 -11.12 12.09 -10.37
C LEU A 173 -11.52 12.45 -8.94
N GLY A 174 -10.71 12.05 -7.97
CA GLY A 174 -10.95 12.39 -6.56
C GLY A 174 -10.97 13.90 -6.30
N ALA A 175 -10.02 14.63 -6.87
CA ALA A 175 -9.97 16.09 -6.79
C ALA A 175 -11.18 16.74 -7.47
N GLY A 176 -11.62 16.21 -8.60
CA GLY A 176 -12.81 16.68 -9.32
C GLY A 176 -14.09 16.49 -8.50
N ILE A 177 -14.28 15.31 -7.91
CA ILE A 177 -15.43 15.01 -7.04
C ILE A 177 -15.43 15.96 -5.83
N TYR A 178 -14.26 16.16 -5.22
CA TYR A 178 -14.12 17.08 -4.08
C TYR A 178 -14.46 18.53 -4.45
N ALA A 179 -13.99 19.00 -5.60
CA ALA A 179 -14.27 20.36 -6.08
C ALA A 179 -15.77 20.58 -6.31
N ILE A 180 -16.45 19.59 -6.91
CA ILE A 180 -17.92 19.65 -7.15
C ILE A 180 -18.69 19.60 -5.82
N GLY A 181 -18.26 18.76 -4.86
CA GLY A 181 -18.89 18.67 -3.55
C GLY A 181 -18.80 19.96 -2.73
N ARG A 182 -17.70 20.72 -2.89
CA ARG A 182 -17.48 21.99 -2.17
C ARG A 182 -18.26 23.17 -2.76
N SER A 183 -18.74 23.03 -3.99
CA SER A 183 -19.52 24.11 -4.67
C SER A 183 -21.02 24.04 -4.34
N ARG A 184 -21.44 23.08 -3.52
CA ARG A 184 -22.82 22.93 -3.01
C ARG A 184 -22.88 23.25 -1.52
#